data_f66c83aeeba33e9f3da4192e845a2dca
#
_entry.id   f66c83aeeba33e9f3da4192e845a2dca
#
_cell.length_a   1.000
_cell.length_b   1.000
_cell.length_c   1.000
_cell.angle_alpha   90.00
_cell.angle_beta   90.00
_cell.angle_gamma   90.00
#
_symmetry.space_group_name_H-M   'P 1'
#
loop_
_entity.id
_entity.type
_entity.pdbx_description
1 polymer ?
#
loop_
_entity_poly.entity_id
_entity_poly.type
_entity_poly.pdbx_seq_one_letter_code
_entity_poly.pdbx_strand_id
1 'polypeptide(L)'
;MSTPSEVDGEIAPGYEAVREAFARRLADGVESGAAGAAFHDGRMVVDLWAGTVRSDSLVHLYSVTKPLAAACALWLVDRGVLELDAPVAALWPEYGQAGKQDTTLRHPLSHQAGLLGWRAAQPLEGAARSRSRGPAARRRAGLVAAGDRAR
;
A
#
# COMPACT_ATOMS: atom_id res chain seq x y z
N MET A 1 19.20 -4.91 -29.96
CA MET A 1 19.83 -4.18 -28.84
C MET A 1 18.92 -3.01 -28.56
N SER A 2 18.16 -3.09 -27.45
CA SER A 2 17.30 -1.97 -27.05
C SER A 2 18.19 -0.81 -26.60
N THR A 3 17.91 0.38 -27.12
CA THR A 3 18.52 1.62 -26.66
C THR A 3 18.31 1.73 -25.14
N PRO A 4 19.35 2.10 -24.35
CA PRO A 4 19.15 2.33 -22.93
C PRO A 4 17.98 3.30 -22.76
N SER A 5 17.00 2.94 -21.95
CA SER A 5 15.87 3.83 -21.65
C SER A 5 16.44 5.10 -21.04
N GLU A 6 16.27 6.22 -21.72
CA GLU A 6 16.71 7.53 -21.23
C GLU A 6 16.00 7.79 -19.88
N VAL A 7 16.76 8.22 -18.88
CA VAL A 7 16.24 8.58 -17.57
C VAL A 7 15.96 10.07 -17.56
N ASP A 8 14.69 10.40 -17.55
CA ASP A 8 14.18 11.76 -17.46
C ASP A 8 14.14 12.25 -16.01
N GLY A 9 13.93 13.56 -15.83
CA GLY A 9 13.76 14.19 -14.55
C GLY A 9 15.00 14.90 -14.03
N GLU A 10 14.94 15.35 -12.81
CA GLU A 10 15.95 16.20 -12.18
C GLU A 10 16.60 15.52 -10.98
N ILE A 11 17.85 15.94 -10.72
CA ILE A 11 18.62 15.44 -9.59
C ILE A 11 19.50 16.57 -9.05
N ALA A 12 19.55 16.71 -7.74
CA ALA A 12 20.41 17.70 -7.08
C ALA A 12 21.89 17.25 -7.15
N PRO A 13 22.84 18.19 -7.14
CA PRO A 13 24.25 17.89 -7.04
C PRO A 13 24.57 16.99 -5.83
N GLY A 14 25.41 15.98 -6.04
CA GLY A 14 25.79 14.98 -5.02
C GLY A 14 24.92 13.73 -4.97
N TYR A 15 23.87 13.65 -5.81
CA TYR A 15 23.00 12.47 -5.90
C TYR A 15 23.14 11.69 -7.22
N GLU A 16 24.18 11.96 -8.00
CA GLU A 16 24.41 11.37 -9.33
C GLU A 16 24.40 9.85 -9.30
N ALA A 17 24.93 9.25 -8.25
CA ALA A 17 24.92 7.80 -8.05
C ALA A 17 23.51 7.20 -7.99
N VAL A 18 22.50 7.99 -7.57
CA VAL A 18 21.10 7.55 -7.57
C VAL A 18 20.59 7.42 -9.01
N ARG A 19 20.86 8.41 -9.88
CA ARG A 19 20.51 8.36 -11.30
C ARG A 19 21.18 7.18 -12.00
N GLU A 20 22.45 6.94 -11.72
CA GLU A 20 23.19 5.80 -12.29
C GLU A 20 22.59 4.46 -11.83
N ALA A 21 22.27 4.32 -10.53
CA ALA A 21 21.64 3.11 -10.02
C ALA A 21 20.26 2.89 -10.64
N PHE A 22 19.48 3.95 -10.81
CA PHE A 22 18.17 3.93 -11.45
C PHE A 22 18.27 3.48 -12.91
N ALA A 23 19.22 4.06 -13.67
CA ALA A 23 19.46 3.71 -15.06
C ALA A 23 19.90 2.24 -15.23
N ARG A 24 20.77 1.73 -14.34
CA ARG A 24 21.20 0.31 -14.36
C ARG A 24 20.03 -0.65 -14.22
N ARG A 25 19.09 -0.39 -13.30
CA ARG A 25 17.92 -1.26 -13.08
C ARG A 25 17.04 -1.40 -14.31
N LEU A 26 16.92 -0.33 -15.09
CA LEU A 26 16.19 -0.34 -16.36
C LEU A 26 16.97 -1.05 -17.48
N ALA A 27 18.29 -0.79 -17.54
CA ALA A 27 19.16 -1.42 -18.55
C ALA A 27 19.24 -2.94 -18.38
N ASP A 28 19.19 -3.44 -17.15
CA ASP A 28 19.16 -4.88 -16.83
C ASP A 28 17.82 -5.56 -17.21
N GLY A 29 16.83 -4.80 -17.69
CA GLY A 29 15.53 -5.30 -18.12
C GLY A 29 14.66 -5.87 -16.97
N VAL A 30 15.02 -5.59 -15.72
CA VAL A 30 14.26 -6.01 -14.54
C VAL A 30 12.97 -5.20 -14.44
N GLU A 31 13.03 -3.91 -14.80
CA GLU A 31 11.91 -2.98 -14.78
C GLU A 31 11.60 -2.51 -16.23
N SER A 32 10.32 -2.50 -16.58
CA SER A 32 9.84 -1.93 -17.84
C SER A 32 9.69 -0.41 -17.79
N GLY A 33 9.55 0.13 -16.60
CA GLY A 33 9.46 1.54 -16.29
C GLY A 33 9.40 1.76 -14.79
N ALA A 34 9.92 2.89 -14.37
CA ALA A 34 9.97 3.25 -12.94
C ALA A 34 9.89 4.76 -12.78
N ALA A 35 9.49 5.19 -11.57
CA ALA A 35 9.63 6.56 -11.10
C ALA A 35 10.13 6.54 -9.65
N GLY A 36 10.89 7.56 -9.27
CA GLY A 36 11.39 7.71 -7.91
C GLY A 36 11.60 9.17 -7.56
N ALA A 37 11.16 9.56 -6.37
CA ALA A 37 11.38 10.88 -5.83
C ALA A 37 11.93 10.79 -4.41
N ALA A 38 12.81 11.71 -4.04
CA ALA A 38 13.33 11.81 -2.68
C ALA A 38 13.44 13.27 -2.25
N PHE A 39 13.15 13.48 -0.97
CA PHE A 39 13.35 14.76 -0.30
C PHE A 39 14.43 14.62 0.76
N HIS A 40 15.30 15.62 0.85
CA HIS A 40 16.29 15.75 1.89
C HIS A 40 16.28 17.19 2.40
N ASP A 41 16.17 17.38 3.70
CA ASP A 41 16.06 18.67 4.37
C ASP A 41 14.97 19.59 3.76
N GLY A 42 13.80 18.99 3.46
CA GLY A 42 12.65 19.71 2.90
C GLY A 42 12.78 20.12 1.42
N ARG A 43 13.84 19.69 0.74
CA ARG A 43 14.06 19.94 -0.69
C ARG A 43 13.96 18.65 -1.48
N MET A 44 13.34 18.71 -2.65
CA MET A 44 13.39 17.60 -3.59
C MET A 44 14.81 17.49 -4.14
N VAL A 45 15.43 16.32 -3.94
CA VAL A 45 16.80 16.06 -4.39
C VAL A 45 16.86 15.02 -5.50
N VAL A 46 15.79 14.27 -5.68
CA VAL A 46 15.62 13.30 -6.77
C VAL A 46 14.18 13.37 -7.25
N ASP A 47 14.00 13.48 -8.56
CA ASP A 47 12.72 13.33 -9.25
C ASP A 47 13.01 12.71 -10.63
N LEU A 48 12.93 11.38 -10.72
CA LEU A 48 13.33 10.61 -11.90
C LEU A 48 12.21 9.71 -12.37
N TRP A 49 12.10 9.55 -13.69
CA TRP A 49 11.23 8.54 -14.32
C TRP A 49 11.87 8.02 -15.61
N ALA A 50 11.47 6.83 -16.03
CA ALA A 50 11.98 6.24 -17.26
C ALA A 50 11.11 5.06 -17.74
N GLY A 51 11.40 4.61 -18.96
CA GLY A 51 10.75 3.47 -19.60
C GLY A 51 9.29 3.76 -19.94
N THR A 52 8.37 2.91 -19.47
CA THR A 52 6.93 3.06 -19.69
C THR A 52 6.25 4.03 -18.72
N VAL A 53 6.99 4.56 -17.74
CA VAL A 53 6.49 5.51 -16.73
C VAL A 53 6.91 6.93 -17.08
N ARG A 54 6.00 7.89 -16.91
CA ARG A 54 6.18 9.33 -17.11
C ARG A 54 5.98 10.06 -15.79
N SER A 55 6.32 11.35 -15.74
CA SER A 55 6.14 12.20 -14.56
C SER A 55 4.70 12.25 -14.02
N ASP A 56 3.71 12.07 -14.87
CA ASP A 56 2.28 12.11 -14.57
C ASP A 56 1.61 10.73 -14.56
N SER A 57 2.39 9.64 -14.66
CA SER A 57 1.85 8.28 -14.68
C SER A 57 1.23 7.91 -13.35
N LEU A 58 0.01 7.38 -13.39
CA LEU A 58 -0.65 6.76 -12.24
C LEU A 58 -0.29 5.28 -12.18
N VAL A 59 0.38 4.88 -11.12
CA VAL A 59 0.79 3.49 -10.92
C VAL A 59 0.06 2.87 -9.73
N HIS A 60 -0.14 1.56 -9.78
CA HIS A 60 -0.75 0.82 -8.68
C HIS A 60 0.27 0.58 -7.57
N LEU A 61 0.08 1.19 -6.41
CA LEU A 61 1.05 1.17 -5.30
C LEU A 61 1.06 -0.13 -4.49
N TYR A 62 0.14 -1.06 -4.74
CA TYR A 62 0.01 -2.32 -3.97
C TYR A 62 0.10 -2.06 -2.45
N SER A 63 1.01 -2.72 -1.75
CA SER A 63 1.16 -2.62 -0.29
C SER A 63 1.66 -1.27 0.21
N VAL A 64 2.26 -0.43 -0.64
CA VAL A 64 2.61 0.96 -0.28
C VAL A 64 1.37 1.81 0.01
N THR A 65 0.18 1.36 -0.41
CA THR A 65 -1.10 1.95 0.00
C THR A 65 -1.35 1.86 1.51
N LYS A 66 -0.75 0.88 2.22
CA LYS A 66 -0.99 0.68 3.66
C LYS A 66 -0.50 1.86 4.53
N PRO A 67 0.76 2.35 4.39
CA PRO A 67 1.17 3.54 5.11
C PRO A 67 0.33 4.78 4.78
N LEU A 68 -0.13 4.93 3.54
CA LEU A 68 -1.03 6.03 3.18
C LEU A 68 -2.38 5.91 3.89
N ALA A 69 -2.96 4.71 3.93
CA ALA A 69 -4.19 4.45 4.67
C ALA A 69 -4.01 4.69 6.18
N ALA A 70 -2.85 4.28 6.74
CA ALA A 70 -2.52 4.54 8.14
C ALA A 70 -2.38 6.04 8.42
N ALA A 71 -1.74 6.80 7.53
CA ALA A 71 -1.63 8.25 7.66
C ALA A 71 -3.02 8.92 7.66
N CYS A 72 -3.93 8.49 6.78
CA CYS A 72 -5.31 8.98 6.78
C CYS A 72 -6.04 8.66 8.08
N ALA A 73 -5.88 7.45 8.62
CA ALA A 73 -6.49 7.06 9.89
C ALA A 73 -5.93 7.89 11.05
N LEU A 74 -4.61 8.08 11.12
CA LEU A 74 -3.96 8.90 12.15
C LEU A 74 -4.38 10.37 12.06
N TRP A 75 -4.57 10.90 10.86
CA TRP A 75 -5.09 12.25 10.67
C TRP A 75 -6.53 12.41 11.20
N LEU A 76 -7.37 11.37 11.08
CA LEU A 76 -8.70 11.35 11.69
C LEU A 76 -8.64 11.21 13.21
N VAL A 77 -7.65 10.47 13.74
CA VAL A 77 -7.40 10.38 15.20
C VAL A 77 -6.98 11.74 15.75
N ASP A 78 -6.06 12.43 15.09
CA ASP A 78 -5.62 13.78 15.49
C ASP A 78 -6.79 14.79 15.57
N ARG A 79 -7.81 14.60 14.73
CA ARG A 79 -9.04 15.41 14.72
C ARG A 79 -10.13 14.92 15.69
N GLY A 80 -9.88 13.91 16.48
CA GLY A 80 -10.84 13.34 17.41
C GLY A 80 -12.03 12.63 16.76
N VAL A 81 -11.93 12.28 15.45
CA VAL A 81 -12.98 11.54 14.73
C VAL A 81 -12.86 10.03 14.96
N LEU A 82 -11.65 9.54 15.15
CA LEU A 82 -11.33 8.15 15.44
C LEU A 82 -10.51 8.05 16.73
N GLU A 83 -10.59 6.90 17.39
CA GLU A 83 -9.75 6.55 18.53
C GLU A 83 -8.94 5.29 18.19
N LEU A 84 -7.61 5.33 18.38
CA LEU A 84 -6.73 4.19 18.08
C LEU A 84 -7.05 2.95 18.89
N ASP A 85 -7.48 3.12 20.13
CA ASP A 85 -7.74 2.05 21.07
C ASP A 85 -9.23 1.67 21.13
N ALA A 86 -10.08 2.30 20.32
CA ALA A 86 -11.46 1.88 20.15
C ALA A 86 -11.54 0.58 19.33
N PRO A 87 -12.46 -0.34 19.68
CA PRO A 87 -12.68 -1.54 18.88
C PRO A 87 -13.11 -1.21 17.46
N VAL A 88 -12.53 -1.88 16.47
CA VAL A 88 -12.95 -1.77 15.06
C VAL A 88 -14.43 -2.11 14.90
N ALA A 89 -14.94 -3.03 15.73
CA ALA A 89 -16.33 -3.44 15.73
C ALA A 89 -17.32 -2.32 16.12
N ALA A 90 -16.86 -1.26 16.79
CA ALA A 90 -17.68 -0.09 17.10
C ALA A 90 -18.06 0.69 15.81
N LEU A 91 -17.18 0.70 14.81
CA LEU A 91 -17.40 1.35 13.52
C LEU A 91 -17.87 0.35 12.44
N TRP A 92 -17.48 -0.90 12.58
CA TRP A 92 -17.80 -1.98 11.66
C TRP A 92 -18.21 -3.24 12.43
N PRO A 93 -19.49 -3.35 12.84
CA PRO A 93 -19.98 -4.44 13.70
C PRO A 93 -19.70 -5.84 13.14
N GLU A 94 -19.75 -6.03 11.83
CA GLU A 94 -19.49 -7.32 11.18
C GLU A 94 -18.03 -7.78 11.34
N TYR A 95 -17.12 -6.88 11.65
CA TYR A 95 -15.73 -7.21 11.93
C TYR A 95 -15.58 -7.99 13.25
N GLY A 96 -16.45 -7.74 14.25
CA GLY A 96 -16.40 -8.33 15.59
C GLY A 96 -16.64 -9.84 15.67
N GLN A 97 -16.86 -10.53 14.54
CA GLN A 97 -17.10 -11.97 14.50
C GLN A 97 -15.83 -12.78 14.75
N ALA A 98 -15.99 -14.05 15.18
CA ALA A 98 -14.91 -15.01 15.34
C ALA A 98 -13.77 -14.50 16.27
N GLY A 99 -14.14 -13.96 17.44
CA GLY A 99 -13.20 -13.54 18.47
C GLY A 99 -12.47 -12.23 18.18
N LYS A 100 -12.95 -11.40 17.23
CA LYS A 100 -12.29 -10.14 16.85
C LYS A 100 -12.94 -8.90 17.48
N GLN A 101 -13.89 -9.06 18.39
CA GLN A 101 -14.63 -7.96 19.01
C GLN A 101 -13.72 -6.94 19.71
N ASP A 102 -12.60 -7.40 20.28
CA ASP A 102 -11.66 -6.57 21.03
C ASP A 102 -10.49 -6.05 20.18
N THR A 103 -10.50 -6.32 18.88
CA THR A 103 -9.47 -5.80 17.97
C THR A 103 -9.65 -4.30 17.82
N THR A 104 -8.69 -3.52 18.32
CA THR A 104 -8.71 -2.06 18.21
C THR A 104 -8.17 -1.60 16.84
N LEU A 105 -8.40 -0.33 16.49
CA LEU A 105 -7.88 0.25 15.26
C LEU A 105 -6.33 0.20 15.19
N ARG A 106 -5.66 0.27 16.33
CA ARG A 106 -4.20 0.14 16.45
C ARG A 106 -3.69 -1.18 15.89
N HIS A 107 -4.35 -2.30 16.15
CA HIS A 107 -3.90 -3.62 15.76
C HIS A 107 -3.73 -3.80 14.24
N PRO A 108 -4.73 -3.51 13.37
CA PRO A 108 -4.54 -3.63 11.92
C PRO A 108 -3.54 -2.61 11.36
N LEU A 109 -3.47 -1.39 11.92
CA LEU A 109 -2.52 -0.38 11.47
C LEU A 109 -1.06 -0.74 11.77
N SER A 110 -0.81 -1.56 12.79
CA SER A 110 0.52 -2.04 13.17
C SER A 110 0.78 -3.51 12.79
N HIS A 111 -0.08 -4.12 11.97
CA HIS A 111 -0.01 -5.54 11.59
C HIS A 111 -0.11 -6.54 12.77
N GLN A 112 -0.74 -6.15 13.88
CA GLN A 112 -0.86 -6.96 15.09
C GLN A 112 -2.26 -7.59 15.27
N ALA A 113 -3.15 -7.44 14.28
CA ALA A 113 -4.51 -7.98 14.36
C ALA A 113 -4.60 -9.52 14.22
N GLY A 114 -3.49 -10.22 13.95
CA GLY A 114 -3.45 -11.67 13.78
C GLY A 114 -4.21 -12.19 12.56
N LEU A 115 -4.49 -11.34 11.58
CA LEU A 115 -5.26 -11.68 10.37
C LEU A 115 -4.30 -12.11 9.27
N LEU A 116 -4.20 -13.41 9.00
CA LEU A 116 -3.22 -13.98 8.08
C LEU A 116 -3.69 -13.97 6.61
N GLY A 117 -4.99 -13.94 6.37
CA GLY A 117 -5.52 -14.01 5.00
C GLY A 117 -7.02 -14.26 4.94
N TRP A 118 -7.49 -14.55 3.75
CA TRP A 118 -8.89 -14.88 3.48
C TRP A 118 -9.14 -16.39 3.65
N ARG A 119 -10.32 -16.77 4.14
CA ARG A 119 -10.72 -18.20 4.26
C ARG A 119 -10.87 -18.89 2.90
N ALA A 120 -11.20 -18.15 1.87
CA ALA A 120 -11.34 -18.64 0.51
C ALA A 120 -10.39 -17.89 -0.42
N ALA A 121 -9.86 -18.61 -1.41
CA ALA A 121 -9.07 -18.00 -2.47
C ALA A 121 -9.88 -16.89 -3.17
N GLN A 122 -9.26 -15.73 -3.34
CA GLN A 122 -9.87 -14.61 -4.06
C GLN A 122 -9.33 -14.60 -5.48
N PRO A 123 -10.20 -14.66 -6.52
CA PRO A 123 -9.75 -14.51 -7.90
C PRO A 123 -9.12 -13.12 -8.09
N LEU A 124 -8.02 -13.04 -8.83
CA LEU A 124 -7.35 -11.77 -9.16
C LEU A 124 -8.30 -10.76 -9.81
N GLU A 125 -9.21 -11.23 -10.64
CA GLU A 125 -10.28 -10.42 -11.26
C GLU A 125 -11.22 -9.78 -10.23
N GLY A 126 -11.46 -10.46 -9.11
CA GLY A 126 -12.25 -9.93 -7.99
C GLY A 126 -11.54 -8.81 -7.21
N ALA A 127 -10.22 -8.85 -7.13
CA ALA A 127 -9.43 -7.80 -6.48
C ALA A 127 -9.51 -6.47 -7.24
N ALA A 128 -9.50 -6.51 -8.57
CA ALA A 128 -9.66 -5.32 -9.41
C ALA A 128 -11.10 -4.74 -9.36
N ARG A 129 -12.11 -5.58 -9.16
CA ARG A 129 -13.53 -5.19 -9.10
C ARG A 129 -14.05 -4.82 -7.71
N SER A 130 -13.22 -4.90 -6.68
CA SER A 130 -13.61 -4.60 -5.28
C SER A 130 -14.13 -3.17 -5.07
N ARG A 131 -13.89 -2.27 -6.00
CA ARG A 131 -14.37 -0.87 -5.94
C ARG A 131 -15.88 -0.71 -6.13
N SER A 132 -16.58 -1.70 -6.66
CA SER A 132 -18.01 -1.57 -7.02
C SER A 132 -18.97 -2.42 -6.19
N ARG A 133 -18.47 -3.21 -5.24
CA ARG A 133 -19.34 -4.05 -4.41
C ARG A 133 -19.62 -3.38 -3.08
N GLY A 134 -20.87 -2.97 -2.91
CA GLY A 134 -21.41 -2.44 -1.66
C GLY A 134 -21.27 -3.42 -0.46
N PRO A 135 -21.69 -3.01 0.75
CA PRO A 135 -21.46 -3.74 2.01
C PRO A 135 -21.89 -5.21 2.00
N ALA A 136 -22.89 -5.59 1.22
CA ALA A 136 -23.42 -6.96 1.15
C ALA A 136 -22.43 -8.00 0.57
N ALA A 137 -21.53 -7.59 -0.33
CA ALA A 137 -20.54 -8.50 -0.93
C ALA A 137 -19.33 -8.76 -0.02
N ARG A 138 -19.10 -7.89 0.96
CA ARG A 138 -18.03 -8.02 1.96
C ARG A 138 -18.32 -9.09 3.01
N ARG A 139 -19.58 -9.50 3.17
CA ARG A 139 -20.02 -10.51 4.15
C ARG A 139 -19.55 -11.93 3.83
N ARG A 140 -19.19 -12.24 2.57
CA ARG A 140 -18.78 -13.60 2.15
C ARG A 140 -17.29 -13.87 2.28
N ALA A 141 -16.45 -12.86 2.44
CA ALA A 141 -15.01 -13.02 2.55
C ALA A 141 -14.61 -12.89 4.03
N GLY A 142 -14.68 -13.99 4.76
CA GLY A 142 -14.20 -14.04 6.14
C GLY A 142 -12.67 -13.96 6.20
N LEU A 143 -12.13 -13.04 7.00
CA LEU A 143 -10.71 -13.03 7.36
C LEU A 143 -10.39 -14.13 8.37
N VAL A 144 -9.28 -14.83 8.20
CA VAL A 144 -8.80 -15.87 9.11
C VAL A 144 -7.90 -15.27 10.17
N ALA A 145 -8.24 -15.48 11.44
CA ALA A 145 -7.39 -15.12 12.57
C ALA A 145 -6.29 -16.18 12.81
N ALA A 146 -5.17 -15.79 13.41
CA ALA A 146 -4.00 -16.64 13.66
C ALA A 146 -4.22 -17.83 14.60
N GLY A 147 -5.38 -18.02 15.17
CA GLY A 147 -5.72 -19.16 16.02
C GLY A 147 -6.66 -20.20 15.40
N ASP A 148 -7.15 -19.94 14.20
CA ASP A 148 -8.24 -20.71 13.57
C ASP A 148 -7.69 -21.82 12.62
N ARG A 149 -6.53 -22.39 12.96
CA ARG A 149 -6.04 -23.61 12.28
C ARG A 149 -6.73 -24.81 12.91
N ALA A 150 -7.64 -25.33 12.16
CA ALA A 150 -8.19 -26.69 12.15
C ALA A 150 -8.18 -27.47 13.47
N ARG A 151 -9.33 -27.71 13.97
CA ARG A 151 -9.68 -29.04 14.51
C ARG A 151 -10.28 -29.86 13.37
#